data_62a879e8703be307481a23938af2622b
#
_entry.id   62a879e8703be307481a23938af2622b
#
_cell.length_a   1.000
_cell.length_b   1.000
_cell.length_c   1.000
_cell.angle_alpha   90.00
_cell.angle_beta   90.00
_cell.angle_gamma   90.00
#
_symmetry.space_group_name_H-M   'P 1'
#
loop_
_entity.id
_entity.type
_entity.pdbx_description
1 polymer ?
#
loop_
_entity_poly.entity_id
_entity_poly.type
_entity_poly.pdbx_seq_one_letter_code
_entity_poly.pdbx_strand_id
1 'polypeptide(L)'
;MIAQPATRVRNAAIVVLASWLVGGCGSAPPAPDTPATTAVSVALNQVGVPYRYGGNTPSGFDCSGLVHFSYAAAGVSIPRTTSGQWAKLSPVDNRDMRSGDLLFFEISGKMSHVGLYVGDGRFVHAPSSGRTVSIETLDSPFYRKAFIRAGRPR
;
A
#
# COMPACT_ATOMS: atom_id res chain seq x y z
N MET A 1 -33.70 50.78 -73.31
CA MET A 1 -34.56 49.85 -72.50
C MET A 1 -33.80 48.56 -72.29
N ILE A 2 -33.09 48.42 -71.18
CA ILE A 2 -32.36 47.18 -70.89
C ILE A 2 -32.60 46.96 -69.39
N ALA A 3 -33.37 45.94 -69.07
CA ALA A 3 -33.71 45.55 -67.66
C ALA A 3 -32.51 44.80 -67.06
N GLN A 4 -32.14 45.20 -65.85
CA GLN A 4 -31.17 44.46 -65.05
C GLN A 4 -31.93 43.46 -64.10
N PRO A 5 -31.45 42.22 -63.97
CA PRO A 5 -32.02 41.32 -63.01
C PRO A 5 -31.38 41.51 -61.60
N ALA A 6 -32.20 41.57 -60.60
CA ALA A 6 -31.82 41.67 -59.20
C ALA A 6 -31.15 40.40 -58.69
N THR A 7 -29.93 40.52 -58.18
CA THR A 7 -29.21 39.44 -57.57
C THR A 7 -29.65 39.27 -56.10
N ARG A 8 -30.31 38.17 -55.77
CA ARG A 8 -30.67 37.80 -54.39
C ARG A 8 -29.43 37.27 -53.67
N VAL A 9 -28.95 37.99 -52.70
CA VAL A 9 -27.92 37.52 -51.74
C VAL A 9 -28.60 36.58 -50.76
N ARG A 10 -28.23 35.30 -50.84
CA ARG A 10 -28.64 34.29 -49.84
C ARG A 10 -27.68 34.35 -48.68
N ASN A 11 -28.11 34.88 -47.54
CA ASN A 11 -27.40 34.80 -46.28
C ASN A 11 -27.33 33.35 -45.82
N ALA A 12 -26.15 32.72 -45.94
CA ALA A 12 -25.85 31.45 -45.33
C ALA A 12 -25.46 31.72 -43.86
N ALA A 13 -26.37 31.38 -42.95
CA ALA A 13 -26.09 31.39 -41.51
C ALA A 13 -25.15 30.23 -41.20
N ILE A 14 -23.91 30.53 -40.86
CA ILE A 14 -22.94 29.56 -40.37
C ILE A 14 -23.28 29.28 -38.88
N VAL A 15 -23.92 28.14 -38.64
CA VAL A 15 -24.13 27.62 -37.27
C VAL A 15 -22.81 27.01 -36.80
N VAL A 16 -22.07 27.73 -35.96
CA VAL A 16 -20.89 27.19 -35.26
C VAL A 16 -21.41 26.34 -34.09
N LEU A 17 -21.41 25.02 -34.26
CA LEU A 17 -21.60 24.04 -33.20
C LEU A 17 -20.37 24.03 -32.32
N ALA A 18 -20.40 24.75 -31.22
CA ALA A 18 -19.39 24.65 -30.17
C ALA A 18 -19.55 23.30 -29.44
N SER A 19 -18.75 22.30 -29.82
CA SER A 19 -18.65 21.02 -29.12
C SER A 19 -17.93 21.22 -27.80
N TRP A 20 -18.67 21.25 -26.70
CA TRP A 20 -18.12 21.22 -25.34
C TRP A 20 -17.57 19.80 -25.08
N LEU A 21 -16.27 19.64 -25.17
CA LEU A 21 -15.58 18.45 -24.66
C LEU A 21 -15.63 18.51 -23.13
N VAL A 22 -16.63 17.90 -22.54
CA VAL A 22 -16.65 17.60 -21.09
C VAL A 22 -15.58 16.52 -20.87
N GLY A 23 -14.36 16.95 -20.51
CA GLY A 23 -13.32 16.08 -20.03
C GLY A 23 -13.76 15.46 -18.69
N GLY A 24 -14.39 14.29 -18.74
CA GLY A 24 -14.69 13.51 -17.55
C GLY A 24 -13.37 13.07 -16.92
N CYS A 25 -13.00 13.60 -15.73
CA CYS A 25 -12.01 12.98 -14.86
C CYS A 25 -12.56 11.62 -14.43
N GLY A 26 -12.32 10.60 -15.24
CA GLY A 26 -12.60 9.22 -14.87
C GLY A 26 -11.64 8.83 -13.75
N SER A 27 -12.10 8.83 -12.51
CA SER A 27 -11.39 8.15 -11.43
C SER A 27 -11.21 6.70 -11.84
N ALA A 28 -9.96 6.22 -11.90
CA ALA A 28 -9.70 4.81 -12.16
C ALA A 28 -10.45 3.97 -11.10
N PRO A 29 -11.05 2.84 -11.48
CA PRO A 29 -11.69 1.96 -10.51
C PRO A 29 -10.67 1.55 -9.45
N PRO A 30 -11.06 1.43 -8.17
CA PRO A 30 -10.17 0.95 -7.13
C PRO A 30 -9.57 -0.39 -7.56
N ALA A 31 -8.26 -0.54 -7.33
CA ALA A 31 -7.59 -1.81 -7.60
C ALA A 31 -8.30 -2.94 -6.84
N PRO A 32 -8.42 -4.15 -7.43
CA PRO A 32 -9.11 -5.24 -6.76
C PRO A 32 -8.45 -5.57 -5.43
N ASP A 33 -9.26 -5.82 -4.40
CA ASP A 33 -8.77 -6.24 -3.09
C ASP A 33 -7.99 -7.55 -3.22
N THR A 34 -6.69 -7.46 -2.99
CA THR A 34 -5.83 -8.63 -2.92
C THR A 34 -5.58 -8.99 -1.45
N PRO A 35 -5.20 -10.24 -1.13
CA PRO A 35 -4.81 -10.58 0.23
C PRO A 35 -3.75 -9.64 0.81
N ALA A 36 -2.84 -9.14 -0.01
CA ALA A 36 -1.81 -8.18 0.39
C ALA A 36 -2.40 -6.83 0.78
N THR A 37 -3.31 -6.26 -0.02
CA THR A 37 -3.97 -4.98 0.27
C THR A 37 -4.89 -5.10 1.49
N THR A 38 -5.60 -6.20 1.64
CA THR A 38 -6.42 -6.49 2.82
C THR A 38 -5.57 -6.59 4.08
N ALA A 39 -4.45 -7.33 4.04
CA ALA A 39 -3.55 -7.45 5.18
C ALA A 39 -2.97 -6.09 5.60
N VAL A 40 -2.59 -5.25 4.64
CA VAL A 40 -2.12 -3.88 4.92
C VAL A 40 -3.22 -3.04 5.58
N SER A 41 -4.42 -3.06 5.06
CA SER A 41 -5.57 -2.34 5.65
C SER A 41 -5.83 -2.79 7.08
N VAL A 42 -5.83 -4.09 7.35
CA VAL A 42 -6.01 -4.67 8.69
C VAL A 42 -4.90 -4.20 9.63
N ALA A 43 -3.63 -4.23 9.20
CA ALA A 43 -2.50 -3.79 10.01
C ALA A 43 -2.55 -2.29 10.33
N LEU A 44 -2.90 -1.45 9.36
CA LEU A 44 -3.05 0.00 9.54
C LEU A 44 -4.16 0.34 10.55
N ASN A 45 -5.24 -0.42 10.57
CA ASN A 45 -6.32 -0.27 11.55
C ASN A 45 -5.89 -0.64 12.98
N GLN A 46 -4.71 -1.24 13.18
CA GLN A 46 -4.15 -1.54 14.49
C GLN A 46 -3.17 -0.47 14.99
N VAL A 47 -2.94 0.60 14.26
CA VAL A 47 -2.09 1.72 14.71
C VAL A 47 -2.60 2.27 16.04
N GLY A 48 -1.69 2.43 17.02
CA GLY A 48 -2.03 2.83 18.39
C GLY A 48 -2.25 1.67 19.37
N VAL A 49 -2.44 0.42 18.89
CA VAL A 49 -2.55 -0.75 19.76
C VAL A 49 -1.22 -1.01 20.48
N PRO A 50 -1.22 -1.27 21.81
CA PRO A 50 0.02 -1.48 22.56
C PRO A 50 0.84 -2.67 22.06
N TYR A 51 2.17 -2.53 22.11
CA TYR A 51 3.05 -3.70 21.98
C TYR A 51 2.86 -4.65 23.14
N ARG A 52 2.74 -5.94 22.84
CA ARG A 52 2.70 -7.02 23.83
C ARG A 52 3.53 -8.20 23.33
N TYR A 53 4.54 -8.59 24.09
CA TYR A 53 5.34 -9.78 23.76
C TYR A 53 4.44 -11.03 23.63
N GLY A 54 4.55 -11.77 22.53
CA GLY A 54 3.70 -12.92 22.23
C GLY A 54 2.26 -12.55 21.80
N GLY A 55 1.91 -11.26 21.73
CA GLY A 55 0.58 -10.79 21.36
C GLY A 55 0.29 -10.94 19.85
N ASN A 56 -0.96 -11.30 19.53
CA ASN A 56 -1.45 -11.46 18.15
C ASN A 56 -2.93 -11.10 18.01
N THR A 57 -3.44 -10.23 18.88
CA THR A 57 -4.83 -9.78 18.89
C THR A 57 -4.90 -8.26 19.09
N PRO A 58 -6.03 -7.61 18.84
CA PRO A 58 -6.22 -6.17 19.09
C PRO A 58 -6.00 -5.73 20.56
N SER A 59 -5.86 -6.65 21.50
CA SER A 59 -5.45 -6.35 22.88
C SER A 59 -3.94 -6.10 23.03
N GLY A 60 -3.15 -6.38 21.99
CA GLY A 60 -1.72 -6.16 21.94
C GLY A 60 -1.04 -7.08 20.93
N PHE A 61 -0.03 -6.55 20.27
CA PHE A 61 0.75 -7.26 19.24
C PHE A 61 2.25 -7.24 19.55
N ASP A 62 2.95 -8.34 19.23
CA ASP A 62 4.35 -8.23 18.86
C ASP A 62 4.52 -8.06 17.35
N CYS A 63 5.76 -7.86 16.87
CA CYS A 63 6.03 -7.55 15.47
C CYS A 63 5.49 -8.62 14.51
N SER A 64 5.81 -9.89 14.75
CA SER A 64 5.36 -11.01 13.91
C SER A 64 3.89 -11.36 14.13
N GLY A 65 3.34 -11.09 15.31
CA GLY A 65 1.93 -11.28 15.63
C GLY A 65 1.02 -10.33 14.88
N LEU A 66 1.41 -9.07 14.75
CA LEU A 66 0.68 -8.09 13.91
C LEU A 66 0.58 -8.57 12.48
N VAL A 67 1.71 -8.98 11.89
CA VAL A 67 1.75 -9.45 10.49
C VAL A 67 0.95 -10.75 10.33
N HIS A 68 1.11 -11.70 11.26
CA HIS A 68 0.35 -12.95 11.27
C HIS A 68 -1.17 -12.70 11.33
N PHE A 69 -1.61 -11.85 12.25
CA PHE A 69 -3.02 -11.47 12.41
C PHE A 69 -3.57 -10.82 11.12
N SER A 70 -2.82 -9.91 10.53
CA SER A 70 -3.25 -9.18 9.34
C SER A 70 -3.43 -10.09 8.13
N TYR A 71 -2.49 -11.01 7.90
CA TYR A 71 -2.59 -11.99 6.83
C TYR A 71 -3.66 -13.06 7.08
N ALA A 72 -3.85 -13.49 8.33
CA ALA A 72 -4.93 -14.40 8.68
C ALA A 72 -6.31 -13.79 8.36
N ALA A 73 -6.49 -12.50 8.67
CA ALA A 73 -7.71 -11.77 8.31
C ALA A 73 -7.91 -11.62 6.79
N ALA A 74 -6.82 -11.65 6.03
CA ALA A 74 -6.84 -11.66 4.56
C ALA A 74 -6.96 -13.08 3.94
N GLY A 75 -7.17 -14.11 4.78
CA GLY A 75 -7.31 -15.51 4.33
C GLY A 75 -5.98 -16.21 3.99
N VAL A 76 -4.84 -15.62 4.35
CA VAL A 76 -3.51 -16.19 4.08
C VAL A 76 -2.82 -16.62 5.38
N SER A 77 -2.45 -17.91 5.44
CA SER A 77 -1.72 -18.46 6.58
C SER A 77 -0.21 -18.24 6.44
N ILE A 78 0.36 -17.45 7.33
CA ILE A 78 1.81 -17.28 7.48
C ILE A 78 2.25 -17.71 8.88
N PRO A 79 3.54 -18.08 9.09
CA PRO A 79 4.01 -18.49 10.41
C PRO A 79 3.85 -17.39 11.48
N ARG A 80 3.68 -17.82 12.74
CA ARG A 80 3.50 -16.90 13.85
C ARG A 80 4.79 -16.15 14.22
N THR A 81 5.95 -16.73 14.02
CA THR A 81 7.22 -16.17 14.47
C THR A 81 7.99 -15.50 13.35
N THR A 82 8.80 -14.50 13.68
CA THR A 82 9.66 -13.79 12.71
C THR A 82 10.58 -14.75 11.95
N SER A 83 11.20 -15.70 12.65
CA SER A 83 12.07 -16.71 12.02
C SER A 83 11.32 -17.65 11.08
N GLY A 84 10.10 -18.05 11.45
CA GLY A 84 9.23 -18.85 10.59
C GLY A 84 8.80 -18.09 9.34
N GLN A 85 8.45 -16.82 9.48
CA GLN A 85 8.13 -15.94 8.35
C GLN A 85 9.33 -15.77 7.43
N TRP A 86 10.51 -15.52 7.99
CA TRP A 86 11.76 -15.43 7.22
C TRP A 86 12.04 -16.71 6.41
N ALA A 87 11.88 -17.87 7.01
CA ALA A 87 12.19 -19.16 6.37
C ALA A 87 11.17 -19.51 5.27
N LYS A 88 9.89 -19.16 5.46
CA LYS A 88 8.81 -19.57 4.54
C LYS A 88 8.64 -18.63 3.34
N LEU A 89 8.96 -17.35 3.48
CA LEU A 89 8.65 -16.36 2.45
C LEU A 89 9.74 -16.25 1.39
N SER A 90 9.30 -16.09 0.14
CA SER A 90 10.23 -15.85 -0.98
C SER A 90 10.88 -14.48 -0.85
N PRO A 91 12.23 -14.40 -0.97
CA PRO A 91 12.92 -13.12 -1.01
C PRO A 91 12.41 -12.24 -2.15
N VAL A 92 12.37 -10.93 -1.90
CA VAL A 92 11.99 -9.90 -2.87
C VAL A 92 13.14 -8.90 -2.98
N ASP A 93 13.53 -8.56 -4.21
CA ASP A 93 14.51 -7.48 -4.45
C ASP A 93 13.92 -6.15 -3.98
N ASN A 94 14.78 -5.27 -3.45
CA ASN A 94 14.35 -3.98 -2.92
C ASN A 94 13.63 -3.11 -3.96
N ARG A 95 13.98 -3.26 -5.25
CA ARG A 95 13.34 -2.53 -6.36
C ARG A 95 11.95 -3.07 -6.72
N ASP A 96 11.66 -4.31 -6.31
CA ASP A 96 10.41 -5.01 -6.63
C ASP A 96 9.45 -5.06 -5.43
N MET A 97 9.79 -4.35 -4.34
CA MET A 97 8.93 -4.28 -3.16
C MET A 97 7.57 -3.69 -3.47
N ARG A 98 6.53 -4.32 -2.92
CA ARG A 98 5.12 -3.92 -3.09
C ARG A 98 4.41 -3.90 -1.75
N SER A 99 3.40 -3.08 -1.63
CA SER A 99 2.50 -3.10 -0.46
C SER A 99 2.07 -4.52 -0.13
N GLY A 100 2.23 -4.93 1.14
CA GLY A 100 2.02 -6.28 1.62
C GLY A 100 3.29 -7.13 1.77
N ASP A 101 4.43 -6.74 1.23
CA ASP A 101 5.68 -7.45 1.51
C ASP A 101 6.08 -7.30 2.99
N LEU A 102 6.68 -8.35 3.55
CA LEU A 102 7.24 -8.31 4.88
C LEU A 102 8.67 -7.79 4.82
N LEU A 103 8.97 -6.82 5.67
CA LEU A 103 10.32 -6.26 5.81
C LEU A 103 11.00 -6.84 7.05
N PHE A 104 12.16 -7.44 6.86
CA PHE A 104 12.92 -8.06 7.94
C PHE A 104 14.11 -7.20 8.34
N PHE A 105 14.34 -7.09 9.64
CA PHE A 105 15.36 -6.23 10.21
C PHE A 105 16.26 -6.99 11.19
N GLU A 106 17.55 -6.66 11.16
CA GLU A 106 18.51 -7.06 12.17
C GLU A 106 18.59 -5.99 13.26
N ILE A 107 18.14 -6.35 14.45
CA ILE A 107 18.19 -5.47 15.62
C ILE A 107 19.01 -6.17 16.70
N SER A 108 20.00 -5.45 17.27
CA SER A 108 20.91 -6.00 18.28
C SER A 108 21.66 -7.27 17.84
N GLY A 109 22.15 -7.26 16.59
CA GLY A 109 22.97 -8.32 16.02
C GLY A 109 22.25 -9.61 15.66
N LYS A 110 20.92 -9.59 15.57
CA LYS A 110 20.12 -10.74 15.13
C LYS A 110 18.91 -10.32 14.32
N MET A 111 18.48 -11.16 13.38
CA MET A 111 17.22 -11.00 12.65
C MET A 111 16.07 -11.28 13.63
N SER A 112 15.49 -10.23 14.19
CA SER A 112 14.52 -10.33 15.29
C SER A 112 13.27 -9.49 15.09
N HIS A 113 13.19 -8.70 14.02
CA HIS A 113 12.08 -7.78 13.82
C HIS A 113 11.52 -7.86 12.40
N VAL A 114 10.21 -7.65 12.28
CA VAL A 114 9.47 -7.64 11.03
C VAL A 114 8.43 -6.53 11.04
N GLY A 115 8.22 -5.92 9.88
CA GLY A 115 7.13 -4.98 9.61
C GLY A 115 6.43 -5.33 8.30
N LEU A 116 5.28 -4.74 8.07
CA LEU A 116 4.49 -4.90 6.84
C LEU A 116 4.62 -3.65 5.99
N TYR A 117 5.14 -3.80 4.78
CA TYR A 117 5.35 -2.68 3.84
C TYR A 117 4.02 -2.14 3.36
N VAL A 118 3.82 -0.83 3.46
CA VAL A 118 2.60 -0.15 3.03
C VAL A 118 2.75 0.65 1.74
N GLY A 119 3.99 0.74 1.22
CA GLY A 119 4.32 1.54 0.03
C GLY A 119 5.09 2.81 0.39
N ASP A 120 5.66 3.47 -0.60
CA ASP A 120 6.37 4.77 -0.50
C ASP A 120 7.46 4.79 0.59
N GLY A 121 8.21 3.69 0.72
CA GLY A 121 9.26 3.56 1.71
C GLY A 121 8.76 3.44 3.16
N ARG A 122 7.46 3.27 3.40
CA ARG A 122 6.85 3.17 4.73
C ARG A 122 6.41 1.76 5.07
N PHE A 123 6.37 1.47 6.35
CA PHE A 123 5.88 0.18 6.86
C PHE A 123 5.19 0.35 8.22
N VAL A 124 4.25 -0.54 8.50
CA VAL A 124 3.57 -0.62 9.80
C VAL A 124 4.15 -1.78 10.61
N HIS A 125 4.37 -1.57 11.90
CA HIS A 125 4.95 -2.56 12.79
C HIS A 125 4.54 -2.36 14.26
N ALA A 126 4.76 -3.39 15.08
CA ALA A 126 4.71 -3.31 16.54
C ALA A 126 6.17 -3.27 17.05
N PRO A 127 6.70 -2.10 17.48
CA PRO A 127 8.15 -1.91 17.64
C PRO A 127 8.76 -2.61 18.84
N SER A 128 8.29 -2.33 20.04
CA SER A 128 8.86 -2.88 21.30
C SER A 128 7.99 -2.53 22.51
N SER A 129 8.31 -3.11 23.67
CA SER A 129 7.64 -2.84 24.94
C SER A 129 7.56 -1.35 25.27
N GLY A 130 6.44 -0.90 25.80
CA GLY A 130 6.17 0.49 26.14
C GLY A 130 5.79 1.38 24.96
N ARG A 131 5.74 0.83 23.73
CA ARG A 131 5.31 1.53 22.52
C ARG A 131 4.04 0.91 21.94
N THR A 132 3.53 1.54 20.90
CA THR A 132 2.33 1.09 20.17
C THR A 132 2.65 0.75 18.74
N VAL A 133 1.76 0.03 18.08
CA VAL A 133 1.80 -0.15 16.62
C VAL A 133 1.88 1.22 15.96
N SER A 134 2.84 1.40 15.08
CA SER A 134 3.12 2.67 14.40
C SER A 134 3.54 2.47 12.95
N ILE A 135 3.50 3.55 12.18
CA ILE A 135 4.04 3.61 10.82
C ILE A 135 5.40 4.28 10.91
N GLU A 136 6.40 3.65 10.28
CA GLU A 136 7.77 4.13 10.21
C GLU A 136 8.26 4.17 8.76
N THR A 137 9.40 4.82 8.55
CA THR A 137 10.04 4.91 7.22
C THR A 137 11.35 4.13 7.16
N LEU A 138 11.56 3.45 6.04
CA LEU A 138 12.86 2.83 5.72
C LEU A 138 13.98 3.87 5.56
N ASP A 139 13.64 5.13 5.31
CA ASP A 139 14.61 6.21 5.15
C ASP A 139 15.18 6.71 6.48
N SER A 140 14.60 6.33 7.61
CA SER A 140 15.22 6.65 8.91
C SER A 140 16.59 5.98 9.02
N PRO A 141 17.60 6.63 9.59
CA PRO A 141 18.96 6.08 9.71
C PRO A 141 18.98 4.72 10.42
N PHE A 142 18.12 4.54 11.42
CA PHE A 142 18.02 3.30 12.19
C PHE A 142 17.50 2.14 11.33
N TYR A 143 16.34 2.29 10.68
CA TYR A 143 15.74 1.22 9.90
C TYR A 143 16.46 0.94 8.60
N ARG A 144 17.03 1.97 7.96
CA ARG A 144 17.87 1.80 6.77
C ARG A 144 19.08 0.91 7.07
N LYS A 145 19.74 1.12 8.23
CA LYS A 145 20.88 0.29 8.66
C LYS A 145 20.45 -1.13 9.07
N ALA A 146 19.29 -1.27 9.70
CA ALA A 146 18.79 -2.54 10.22
C ALA A 146 18.12 -3.42 9.15
N PHE A 147 17.70 -2.87 8.01
CA PHE A 147 16.98 -3.60 6.97
C PHE A 147 17.86 -4.67 6.31
N ILE A 148 17.35 -5.90 6.24
CA ILE A 148 18.06 -7.04 5.64
C ILE A 148 17.48 -7.37 4.27
N ARG A 149 16.18 -7.65 4.19
CA ARG A 149 15.47 -7.97 2.95
C ARG A 149 13.96 -7.86 3.10
N ALA A 150 13.26 -7.84 1.97
CA ALA A 150 11.84 -8.09 1.91
C ALA A 150 11.53 -9.56 1.62
N GLY A 151 10.30 -9.99 1.97
CA GLY A 151 9.78 -11.32 1.66
C GLY A 151 8.29 -11.26 1.35
N ARG A 152 7.85 -12.04 0.36
CA ARG A 152 6.47 -12.03 -0.13
C ARG A 152 5.75 -13.32 0.21
N PRO A 153 4.56 -13.26 0.87
CA PRO A 153 3.62 -14.38 0.97
C PRO A 153 3.12 -14.78 -0.43
N ARG A 154 2.94 -16.07 -0.62
CA ARG A 154 2.39 -16.67 -1.86
C ARG A 154 1.02 -17.25 -1.61
#